data_4110b1781f8f9145ff005bc73ba848d9
#
_entry.id   4110b1781f8f9145ff005bc73ba848d9
#
_cell.length_a   1.000
_cell.length_b   1.000
_cell.length_c   1.000
_cell.angle_alpha   90.00
_cell.angle_beta   90.00
_cell.angle_gamma   90.00
#
_symmetry.space_group_name_H-M   'P 1'
#
loop_
_entity.id
_entity.type
_entity.pdbx_description
1 polymer ?
#
loop_
_entity_poly.entity_id
_entity_poly.type
_entity_poly.pdbx_seq_one_letter_code
_entity_poly.pdbx_strand_id
1 'polypeptide(L)'
;MEEKKKIISLVLISGLLIGVIAMSGCTQQKANTIIVGTSSDFKPFEYKAANGTIIGFDIDLITRILTDQGYNVTVQDIGFDSLIPSLQTGKIDVIAAGMSINEERKQQVDFSNPYYEANQSVLVKIGSSVVINTENDLANYTLGAQTGTTGWQWINDTFVATGKITPDKLKSYELYPEAVADLIAGRIGAVVIDSPVAHAFIQSGNVKMVLNITTNESYGFAVKIGNTALANKINTGLAAVMASSYWDELIQKYFTT
;
A
#
# COMPACT_ATOMS: atom_id res chain seq x y z
N MET A 1 -39.18 -52.42 49.51
CA MET A 1 -38.42 -52.50 48.22
C MET A 1 -38.78 -51.38 47.24
N GLU A 2 -39.97 -50.82 47.36
CA GLU A 2 -40.44 -49.71 46.53
C GLU A 2 -39.83 -48.34 46.89
N GLU A 3 -39.58 -48.03 48.15
CA GLU A 3 -39.01 -46.76 48.59
C GLU A 3 -37.57 -46.56 48.12
N LYS A 4 -36.75 -47.62 48.03
CA LYS A 4 -35.38 -47.53 47.54
C LYS A 4 -35.32 -47.24 46.04
N LYS A 5 -36.32 -47.60 45.23
CA LYS A 5 -36.42 -47.30 43.79
C LYS A 5 -36.78 -45.83 43.53
N LYS A 6 -37.61 -45.22 44.42
CA LYS A 6 -37.97 -43.79 44.29
C LYS A 6 -36.83 -42.88 44.62
N ILE A 7 -35.94 -43.19 45.55
CA ILE A 7 -34.78 -42.40 45.94
C ILE A 7 -33.71 -42.46 44.85
N ILE A 8 -33.50 -43.63 44.22
CA ILE A 8 -32.53 -43.76 43.10
C ILE A 8 -32.99 -42.99 41.85
N SER A 9 -34.31 -42.96 41.60
CA SER A 9 -34.87 -42.23 40.46
C SER A 9 -34.78 -40.70 40.64
N LEU A 10 -34.88 -40.22 41.89
CA LEU A 10 -34.79 -38.77 42.18
C LEU A 10 -33.34 -38.24 42.13
N VAL A 11 -32.35 -39.08 42.49
CA VAL A 11 -30.92 -38.74 42.43
C VAL A 11 -30.40 -38.72 40.98
N LEU A 12 -30.93 -39.57 40.09
CA LEU A 12 -30.58 -39.60 38.68
C LEU A 12 -31.15 -38.42 37.88
N ILE A 13 -32.28 -37.86 38.30
CA ILE A 13 -32.89 -36.67 37.63
C ILE A 13 -32.21 -35.38 38.07
N SER A 14 -31.73 -35.27 39.30
CA SER A 14 -30.98 -34.09 39.77
C SER A 14 -29.55 -34.03 39.21
N GLY A 15 -28.94 -35.17 38.85
CA GLY A 15 -27.62 -35.21 38.20
C GLY A 15 -27.62 -34.77 36.72
N LEU A 16 -28.78 -34.84 36.05
CA LEU A 16 -28.89 -34.51 34.63
C LEU A 16 -29.15 -33.00 34.39
N LEU A 17 -29.59 -32.25 35.41
CA LEU A 17 -29.86 -30.81 35.32
C LEU A 17 -28.62 -29.92 35.57
N ILE A 18 -27.54 -30.47 36.14
CA ILE A 18 -26.30 -29.71 36.44
C ILE A 18 -25.30 -29.77 35.28
N GLY A 19 -25.51 -30.66 34.30
CA GLY A 19 -24.59 -30.84 33.14
C GLY A 19 -24.77 -29.87 31.98
N VAL A 20 -25.78 -28.98 31.98
CA VAL A 20 -26.11 -28.13 30.80
C VAL A 20 -25.62 -26.70 30.92
N ILE A 21 -25.03 -26.28 32.04
CA ILE A 21 -24.60 -24.86 32.26
C ILE A 21 -23.10 -24.62 31.95
N ALA A 22 -22.34 -25.64 31.56
CA ALA A 22 -20.89 -25.49 31.32
C ALA A 22 -20.48 -25.38 29.84
N MET A 23 -21.43 -25.18 28.93
CA MET A 23 -21.13 -24.80 27.55
C MET A 23 -21.50 -23.34 27.26
N SER A 24 -21.18 -22.40 28.15
CA SER A 24 -20.94 -21.04 27.77
C SER A 24 -19.62 -21.07 26.99
N GLY A 25 -19.73 -21.44 25.70
CA GLY A 25 -18.61 -21.31 24.77
C GLY A 25 -18.08 -19.88 24.89
N CYS A 26 -16.87 -19.73 25.38
CA CYS A 26 -16.05 -18.60 25.00
C CYS A 26 -16.08 -18.58 23.48
N THR A 27 -17.00 -17.87 22.89
CA THR A 27 -16.81 -17.33 21.55
C THR A 27 -15.59 -16.44 21.70
N GLN A 28 -14.43 -17.03 21.48
CA GLN A 28 -13.21 -16.28 21.24
C GLN A 28 -13.58 -15.36 20.08
N GLN A 29 -13.93 -14.13 20.41
CA GLN A 29 -14.23 -13.09 19.44
C GLN A 29 -12.94 -13.00 18.62
N LYS A 30 -12.99 -13.59 17.41
CA LYS A 30 -11.87 -13.56 16.47
C LYS A 30 -11.45 -12.12 16.44
N ALA A 31 -10.25 -11.83 16.91
CA ALA A 31 -9.77 -10.45 16.97
C ALA A 31 -10.05 -9.84 15.59
N ASN A 32 -10.80 -8.73 15.59
CA ASN A 32 -11.24 -8.05 14.35
C ASN A 32 -10.02 -7.33 13.76
N THR A 33 -9.01 -8.12 13.34
CA THR A 33 -7.72 -7.64 12.89
C THR A 33 -7.72 -7.60 11.38
N ILE A 34 -7.37 -6.45 10.81
CA ILE A 34 -7.14 -6.23 9.39
C ILE A 34 -5.63 -6.22 9.16
N ILE A 35 -5.19 -6.98 8.18
CA ILE A 35 -3.80 -7.03 7.74
C ILE A 35 -3.65 -6.09 6.56
N VAL A 36 -2.89 -5.02 6.75
CA VAL A 36 -2.56 -4.02 5.73
C VAL A 36 -1.22 -4.37 5.11
N GLY A 37 -1.20 -4.60 3.78
CA GLY A 37 0.03 -4.77 3.02
C GLY A 37 0.53 -3.43 2.47
N THR A 38 1.83 -3.22 2.53
CA THR A 38 2.49 -2.00 2.05
C THR A 38 3.86 -2.33 1.48
N SER A 39 4.48 -1.41 0.72
CA SER A 39 5.88 -1.48 0.26
C SER A 39 6.64 -0.31 0.85
N SER A 40 7.37 -0.54 1.93
CA SER A 40 7.86 0.52 2.82
C SER A 40 9.12 1.24 2.31
N ASP A 41 9.11 1.67 1.06
CA ASP A 41 10.19 2.40 0.38
C ASP A 41 9.70 3.66 -0.36
N PHE A 42 8.46 4.10 -0.09
CA PHE A 42 7.75 5.12 -0.87
C PHE A 42 7.41 6.37 -0.02
N LYS A 43 8.44 6.99 0.59
CA LYS A 43 8.28 8.19 1.42
C LYS A 43 7.71 9.36 0.59
N PRO A 44 6.69 10.10 1.08
CA PRO A 44 6.21 10.16 2.47
C PRO A 44 5.02 9.23 2.78
N PHE A 45 4.55 8.40 1.85
CA PHE A 45 3.34 7.57 2.02
C PHE A 45 3.56 6.37 2.94
N GLU A 46 4.62 5.59 2.72
CA GLU A 46 5.03 4.46 3.54
C GLU A 46 6.55 4.27 3.50
N TYR A 47 7.14 4.18 4.69
CA TYR A 47 8.59 4.00 4.80
C TYR A 47 8.98 3.48 6.19
N LYS A 48 10.18 2.91 6.28
CA LYS A 48 10.75 2.49 7.56
C LYS A 48 11.40 3.67 8.28
N ALA A 49 10.95 3.93 9.49
CA ALA A 49 11.64 4.82 10.41
C ALA A 49 12.98 4.20 10.89
N ALA A 50 13.83 5.00 11.52
CA ALA A 50 15.14 4.54 12.00
C ALA A 50 15.09 3.36 13.00
N ASN A 51 13.97 3.21 13.72
CA ASN A 51 13.72 2.10 14.64
C ASN A 51 13.13 0.86 13.96
N GLY A 52 12.96 0.87 12.62
CA GLY A 52 12.39 -0.21 11.84
C GLY A 52 10.86 -0.23 11.77
N THR A 53 10.16 0.66 12.47
CA THR A 53 8.70 0.76 12.39
C THR A 53 8.28 1.32 11.02
N ILE A 54 7.25 0.73 10.41
CA ILE A 54 6.67 1.25 9.18
C ILE A 54 5.72 2.39 9.54
N ILE A 55 5.95 3.54 8.95
CA ILE A 55 5.21 4.78 9.14
C ILE A 55 4.96 5.45 7.78
N GLY A 56 4.13 6.47 7.75
CA GLY A 56 3.87 7.27 6.55
C GLY A 56 2.42 7.71 6.49
N PHE A 57 2.14 8.55 5.50
CA PHE A 57 0.80 9.11 5.29
C PHE A 57 -0.26 8.02 5.11
N ASP A 58 0.00 7.04 4.24
CA ASP A 58 -0.92 5.93 3.97
C ASP A 58 -1.14 5.06 5.20
N ILE A 59 -0.06 4.81 5.95
CA ILE A 59 -0.10 3.95 7.15
C ILE A 59 -0.92 4.61 8.24
N ASP A 60 -0.68 5.89 8.52
CA ASP A 60 -1.43 6.64 9.53
C ASP A 60 -2.89 6.81 9.13
N LEU A 61 -3.15 7.12 7.85
CA LEU A 61 -4.50 7.31 7.31
C LEU A 61 -5.33 6.03 7.40
N ILE A 62 -4.84 4.91 6.86
CA ILE A 62 -5.59 3.66 6.88
C ILE A 62 -5.75 3.11 8.29
N THR A 63 -4.73 3.25 9.14
CA THR A 63 -4.80 2.83 10.55
C THR A 63 -5.88 3.62 11.27
N ARG A 64 -5.94 4.93 11.11
CA ARG A 64 -6.97 5.78 11.70
C ARG A 64 -8.36 5.37 11.23
N ILE A 65 -8.57 5.21 9.92
CA ILE A 65 -9.83 4.78 9.32
C ILE A 65 -10.34 3.47 9.92
N LEU A 66 -9.45 2.49 10.06
CA LEU A 66 -9.83 1.16 10.53
C LEU A 66 -10.02 1.10 12.05
N THR A 67 -9.17 1.79 12.83
CA THR A 67 -9.26 1.79 14.29
C THR A 67 -10.49 2.55 14.79
N ASP A 68 -10.88 3.63 14.13
CA ASP A 68 -12.13 4.35 14.44
C ASP A 68 -13.38 3.48 14.24
N GLN A 69 -13.27 2.41 13.46
CA GLN A 69 -14.33 1.44 13.23
C GLN A 69 -14.17 0.15 14.06
N GLY A 70 -13.26 0.15 15.05
CA GLY A 70 -13.08 -0.94 16.01
C GLY A 70 -12.24 -2.12 15.49
N TYR A 71 -11.44 -1.92 14.45
CA TYR A 71 -10.49 -2.92 13.98
C TYR A 71 -9.12 -2.76 14.64
N ASN A 72 -8.44 -3.87 14.89
CA ASN A 72 -7.00 -3.89 15.10
C ASN A 72 -6.31 -3.91 13.75
N VAL A 73 -5.18 -3.19 13.62
CA VAL A 73 -4.42 -3.12 12.38
C VAL A 73 -3.04 -3.74 12.58
N THR A 74 -2.65 -4.58 11.63
CA THR A 74 -1.28 -5.10 11.51
C THR A 74 -0.75 -4.76 10.13
N VAL A 75 0.43 -4.15 10.05
CA VAL A 75 1.07 -3.77 8.79
C VAL A 75 2.10 -4.82 8.40
N GLN A 76 2.07 -5.28 7.14
CA GLN A 76 3.05 -6.20 6.54
C GLN A 76 3.79 -5.51 5.39
N ASP A 77 5.13 -5.58 5.44
CA ASP A 77 5.99 -5.10 4.36
C ASP A 77 6.14 -6.19 3.29
N ILE A 78 5.78 -5.85 2.07
CA ILE A 78 5.73 -6.77 0.91
C ILE A 78 6.21 -5.97 -0.31
N GLY A 79 7.03 -6.56 -1.19
CA GLY A 79 7.41 -5.91 -2.45
C GLY A 79 6.17 -5.47 -3.25
N PHE A 80 6.24 -4.29 -3.87
CA PHE A 80 5.08 -3.62 -4.48
C PHE A 80 4.34 -4.51 -5.50
N ASP A 81 5.07 -5.20 -6.37
CA ASP A 81 4.54 -6.12 -7.38
C ASP A 81 3.81 -7.35 -6.80
N SER A 82 4.12 -7.69 -5.54
CA SER A 82 3.53 -8.82 -4.81
C SER A 82 2.30 -8.44 -3.97
N LEU A 83 1.93 -7.16 -3.88
CA LEU A 83 0.81 -6.68 -3.07
C LEU A 83 -0.53 -7.20 -3.59
N ILE A 84 -0.83 -7.02 -4.89
CA ILE A 84 -2.08 -7.52 -5.49
C ILE A 84 -2.21 -9.04 -5.38
N PRO A 85 -1.21 -9.86 -5.75
CA PRO A 85 -1.25 -11.30 -5.50
C PRO A 85 -1.48 -11.69 -4.02
N SER A 86 -0.87 -10.95 -3.08
CA SER A 86 -1.06 -11.18 -1.64
C SER A 86 -2.49 -10.87 -1.19
N LEU A 87 -3.09 -9.82 -1.73
CA LEU A 87 -4.49 -9.46 -1.47
C LEU A 87 -5.46 -10.50 -2.04
N GLN A 88 -5.23 -10.95 -3.28
CA GLN A 88 -6.07 -11.96 -3.95
C GLN A 88 -6.08 -13.29 -3.19
N THR A 89 -4.92 -13.70 -2.67
CA THR A 89 -4.78 -14.94 -1.89
C THR A 89 -5.25 -14.81 -0.44
N GLY A 90 -5.60 -13.61 0.03
CA GLY A 90 -6.04 -13.35 1.41
C GLY A 90 -4.90 -13.37 2.44
N LYS A 91 -3.66 -13.20 2.00
CA LYS A 91 -2.51 -13.00 2.90
C LYS A 91 -2.56 -11.63 3.58
N ILE A 92 -3.13 -10.65 2.90
CA ILE A 92 -3.46 -9.31 3.40
C ILE A 92 -4.92 -9.00 3.07
N ASP A 93 -5.52 -8.05 3.77
CA ASP A 93 -6.92 -7.65 3.63
C ASP A 93 -7.07 -6.32 2.87
N VAL A 94 -6.06 -5.44 2.98
CA VAL A 94 -6.02 -4.10 2.38
C VAL A 94 -4.62 -3.81 1.87
N ILE A 95 -4.50 -3.11 0.75
CA ILE A 95 -3.25 -2.49 0.28
C ILE A 95 -3.31 -1.00 0.61
N ALA A 96 -2.26 -0.49 1.28
CA ALA A 96 -1.98 0.92 1.50
C ALA A 96 -0.51 1.18 1.12
N ALA A 97 -0.28 1.67 -0.10
CA ALA A 97 1.03 1.67 -0.74
C ALA A 97 1.15 2.71 -1.87
N GLY A 98 0.56 3.91 -1.74
CA GLY A 98 0.53 4.92 -2.81
C GLY A 98 0.02 4.33 -4.13
N MET A 99 -0.91 3.36 -4.07
CA MET A 99 -1.28 2.58 -5.25
C MET A 99 -2.21 3.35 -6.18
N SER A 100 -1.72 3.70 -7.38
CA SER A 100 -2.50 4.38 -8.41
C SER A 100 -3.67 3.52 -8.87
N ILE A 101 -4.85 4.14 -8.91
CA ILE A 101 -6.08 3.57 -9.46
C ILE A 101 -5.98 3.59 -10.98
N ASN A 102 -5.98 2.43 -11.63
CA ASN A 102 -6.03 2.30 -13.08
C ASN A 102 -6.91 1.15 -13.53
N GLU A 103 -7.24 1.09 -14.81
CA GLU A 103 -8.18 0.09 -15.34
C GLU A 103 -7.65 -1.34 -15.26
N GLU A 104 -6.35 -1.56 -15.40
CA GLU A 104 -5.74 -2.88 -15.28
C GLU A 104 -5.88 -3.43 -13.85
N ARG A 105 -5.57 -2.59 -12.84
CA ARG A 105 -5.67 -2.97 -11.44
C ARG A 105 -7.13 -3.14 -10.98
N LYS A 106 -8.07 -2.34 -11.50
CA LYS A 106 -9.52 -2.50 -11.25
C LYS A 106 -10.08 -3.84 -11.70
N GLN A 107 -9.43 -4.52 -12.64
CA GLN A 107 -9.82 -5.89 -13.02
C GLN A 107 -9.39 -6.93 -11.99
N GLN A 108 -8.53 -6.58 -11.05
CA GLN A 108 -7.90 -7.49 -10.10
C GLN A 108 -8.29 -7.20 -8.64
N VAL A 109 -8.64 -5.95 -8.33
CA VAL A 109 -8.95 -5.47 -6.98
C VAL A 109 -10.06 -4.42 -7.04
N ASP A 110 -10.76 -4.22 -5.92
CA ASP A 110 -11.65 -3.06 -5.73
C ASP A 110 -10.88 -1.95 -5.00
N PHE A 111 -11.06 -0.71 -5.44
CA PHE A 111 -10.44 0.46 -4.82
C PHE A 111 -11.42 1.24 -3.94
N SER A 112 -10.87 1.90 -2.93
CA SER A 112 -11.55 3.00 -2.25
C SER A 112 -11.74 4.19 -3.17
N ASN A 113 -12.47 5.21 -2.70
CA ASN A 113 -12.40 6.53 -3.30
C ASN A 113 -10.94 7.03 -3.29
N PRO A 114 -10.56 7.86 -4.28
CA PRO A 114 -9.22 8.44 -4.32
C PRO A 114 -8.99 9.38 -3.12
N TYR A 115 -7.75 9.42 -2.62
CA TYR A 115 -7.38 10.29 -1.49
C TYR A 115 -6.18 11.20 -1.81
N TYR A 116 -5.43 10.94 -2.89
CA TYR A 116 -4.28 11.73 -3.29
C TYR A 116 -4.13 11.74 -4.81
N GLU A 117 -3.66 12.86 -5.38
CA GLU A 117 -3.37 12.99 -6.81
C GLU A 117 -1.86 13.06 -7.03
N ALA A 118 -1.36 12.35 -8.04
CA ALA A 118 0.05 12.28 -8.37
C ALA A 118 0.28 12.38 -9.88
N ASN A 119 1.51 12.70 -10.23
CA ASN A 119 2.07 12.62 -11.57
C ASN A 119 3.41 11.89 -11.52
N GLN A 120 3.96 11.51 -12.65
CA GLN A 120 5.30 10.95 -12.73
C GLN A 120 6.37 12.03 -12.87
N SER A 121 7.56 11.77 -12.37
CA SER A 121 8.73 12.64 -12.45
C SER A 121 9.94 11.87 -12.93
N VAL A 122 10.87 12.59 -13.56
CA VAL A 122 12.15 12.06 -14.00
C VAL A 122 13.25 12.61 -13.10
N LEU A 123 13.94 11.73 -12.40
CA LEU A 123 15.13 12.05 -11.62
C LEU A 123 16.40 11.75 -12.41
N VAL A 124 17.37 12.64 -12.28
CA VAL A 124 18.76 12.45 -12.77
C VAL A 124 19.75 12.76 -11.66
N LYS A 125 20.95 12.20 -11.76
CA LYS A 125 22.07 12.50 -10.85
C LYS A 125 22.52 13.96 -11.03
N ILE A 126 22.72 14.68 -9.92
CA ILE A 126 23.33 16.02 -9.95
C ILE A 126 24.77 15.92 -10.46
N GLY A 127 25.15 16.82 -11.37
CA GLY A 127 26.50 16.83 -11.97
C GLY A 127 26.74 15.77 -13.05
N SER A 128 25.70 14.99 -13.44
CA SER A 128 25.82 14.10 -14.61
C SER A 128 25.76 14.90 -15.92
N SER A 129 26.25 14.29 -17.00
CA SER A 129 26.13 14.82 -18.38
C SER A 129 24.77 14.51 -19.03
N VAL A 130 23.83 13.92 -18.27
CA VAL A 130 22.48 13.59 -18.77
C VAL A 130 21.70 14.87 -19.01
N VAL A 131 21.17 15.02 -20.21
CA VAL A 131 20.33 16.16 -20.64
C VAL A 131 18.98 15.61 -21.09
N ILE A 132 17.93 15.93 -20.34
CA ILE A 132 16.54 15.55 -20.63
C ILE A 132 15.72 16.83 -20.55
N ASN A 133 15.19 17.29 -21.68
CA ASN A 133 14.32 18.45 -21.80
C ASN A 133 12.90 18.05 -22.19
N THR A 134 12.75 16.90 -22.81
CA THR A 134 11.48 16.32 -23.25
C THR A 134 11.42 14.84 -22.93
N GLU A 135 10.23 14.26 -22.93
CA GLU A 135 10.06 12.81 -22.73
C GLU A 135 10.84 11.99 -23.78
N ASN A 136 10.91 12.45 -25.03
CA ASN A 136 11.63 11.73 -26.08
C ASN A 136 13.14 11.61 -25.81
N ASP A 137 13.74 12.52 -25.06
CA ASP A 137 15.16 12.48 -24.73
C ASP A 137 15.51 11.28 -23.85
N LEU A 138 14.52 10.72 -23.14
CA LEU A 138 14.67 9.51 -22.32
C LEU A 138 15.14 8.30 -23.12
N ALA A 139 14.79 8.22 -24.40
CA ALA A 139 15.22 7.12 -25.28
C ALA A 139 16.75 7.00 -25.44
N ASN A 140 17.51 8.05 -25.11
CA ASN A 140 18.96 8.04 -25.19
C ASN A 140 19.63 7.34 -23.99
N TYR A 141 18.87 7.02 -22.94
CA TYR A 141 19.41 6.59 -21.65
C TYR A 141 18.88 5.23 -21.22
N THR A 142 19.57 4.61 -20.29
CA THR A 142 19.03 3.49 -19.51
C THR A 142 18.17 4.06 -18.40
N LEU A 143 16.94 3.59 -18.31
CA LEU A 143 15.90 4.07 -17.40
C LEU A 143 15.68 3.06 -16.29
N GLY A 144 15.40 3.52 -15.09
CA GLY A 144 15.03 2.69 -13.94
C GLY A 144 13.66 3.06 -13.39
N ALA A 145 12.93 2.04 -12.93
CA ALA A 145 11.72 2.20 -12.15
C ALA A 145 11.49 0.95 -11.28
N GLN A 146 10.64 1.07 -10.28
CA GLN A 146 10.25 -0.08 -9.46
C GLN A 146 9.27 -0.95 -10.24
N THR A 147 9.46 -2.26 -10.16
CA THR A 147 8.62 -3.27 -10.83
C THR A 147 7.15 -3.15 -10.42
N GLY A 148 6.25 -3.23 -11.40
CA GLY A 148 4.81 -3.21 -11.17
C GLY A 148 4.20 -1.82 -10.90
N THR A 149 5.02 -0.74 -10.90
CA THR A 149 4.53 0.65 -10.75
C THR A 149 4.03 1.21 -12.07
N THR A 150 3.24 2.28 -11.98
CA THR A 150 2.78 3.04 -13.17
C THR A 150 3.94 3.71 -13.89
N GLY A 151 4.99 4.14 -13.17
CA GLY A 151 6.22 4.66 -13.78
C GLY A 151 6.94 3.61 -14.63
N TRP A 152 7.05 2.36 -14.14
CA TRP A 152 7.60 1.26 -14.91
C TRP A 152 6.75 0.96 -16.14
N GLN A 153 5.43 0.89 -15.98
CA GLN A 153 4.49 0.63 -17.06
C GLN A 153 4.56 1.73 -18.12
N TRP A 154 4.62 3.00 -17.69
CA TRP A 154 4.75 4.13 -18.62
C TRP A 154 6.01 4.04 -19.48
N ILE A 155 7.17 3.68 -18.89
CA ILE A 155 8.41 3.49 -19.67
C ILE A 155 8.22 2.32 -20.65
N ASN A 156 7.67 1.20 -20.18
CA ASN A 156 7.46 0.02 -21.01
C ASN A 156 6.59 0.34 -22.23
N ASP A 157 5.45 0.98 -22.02
CA ASP A 157 4.47 1.24 -23.07
C ASP A 157 4.93 2.34 -24.04
N THR A 158 5.59 3.38 -23.49
CA THR A 158 6.02 4.55 -24.28
C THR A 158 7.29 4.28 -25.10
N PHE A 159 8.21 3.48 -24.56
CA PHE A 159 9.53 3.32 -25.13
C PHE A 159 9.88 1.90 -25.54
N VAL A 160 9.63 0.90 -24.70
CA VAL A 160 9.99 -0.49 -25.01
C VAL A 160 9.02 -1.08 -26.04
N ALA A 161 7.73 -1.03 -25.78
CA ALA A 161 6.70 -1.60 -26.66
C ALA A 161 6.65 -0.90 -28.04
N THR A 162 7.04 0.38 -28.09
CA THR A 162 7.14 1.14 -29.35
C THR A 162 8.49 0.99 -30.07
N GLY A 163 9.43 0.24 -29.50
CA GLY A 163 10.76 0.03 -30.08
C GLY A 163 11.71 1.23 -30.02
N LYS A 164 11.37 2.28 -29.24
CA LYS A 164 12.26 3.45 -29.07
C LYS A 164 13.50 3.11 -28.24
N ILE A 165 13.37 2.16 -27.30
CA ILE A 165 14.49 1.58 -26.57
C ILE A 165 14.37 0.04 -26.57
N THR A 166 15.51 -0.64 -26.42
CA THR A 166 15.55 -2.10 -26.23
C THR A 166 15.16 -2.47 -24.78
N PRO A 167 14.58 -3.66 -24.54
CA PRO A 167 14.14 -4.06 -23.20
C PRO A 167 15.22 -3.98 -22.12
N ASP A 168 16.49 -4.22 -22.48
CA ASP A 168 17.64 -4.17 -21.56
C ASP A 168 17.93 -2.75 -21.04
N LYS A 169 17.41 -1.71 -21.69
CA LYS A 169 17.50 -0.32 -21.24
C LYS A 169 16.43 0.07 -20.20
N LEU A 170 15.42 -0.74 -19.96
CA LEU A 170 14.52 -0.60 -18.81
C LEU A 170 15.02 -1.51 -17.68
N LYS A 171 15.58 -0.89 -16.64
CA LYS A 171 16.02 -1.59 -15.43
C LYS A 171 14.89 -1.62 -14.41
N SER A 172 14.50 -2.83 -14.03
CA SER A 172 13.49 -3.10 -13.03
C SER A 172 14.13 -3.28 -11.66
N TYR A 173 13.61 -2.63 -10.65
CA TYR A 173 14.09 -2.70 -9.27
C TYR A 173 12.98 -3.20 -8.36
N GLU A 174 13.33 -3.88 -7.28
CA GLU A 174 12.37 -4.26 -6.26
C GLU A 174 11.97 -3.04 -5.42
N LEU A 175 12.95 -2.16 -5.12
CA LEU A 175 12.77 -0.96 -4.29
C LEU A 175 13.27 0.30 -5.01
N TYR A 176 12.59 1.43 -4.86
CA TYR A 176 13.05 2.71 -5.39
C TYR A 176 14.42 3.17 -4.86
N PRO A 177 14.78 2.96 -3.57
CA PRO A 177 16.15 3.27 -3.10
C PRO A 177 17.25 2.58 -3.90
N GLU A 178 17.03 1.38 -4.43
CA GLU A 178 17.98 0.66 -5.27
C GLU A 178 18.12 1.34 -6.64
N ALA A 179 17.01 1.73 -7.27
CA ALA A 179 17.01 2.47 -8.52
C ALA A 179 17.76 3.81 -8.37
N VAL A 180 17.50 4.53 -7.27
CA VAL A 180 18.18 5.82 -6.99
C VAL A 180 19.65 5.61 -6.67
N ALA A 181 20.04 4.53 -5.98
CA ALA A 181 21.45 4.21 -5.75
C ALA A 181 22.19 3.94 -7.08
N ASP A 182 21.55 3.22 -8.01
CA ASP A 182 22.11 2.99 -9.35
C ASP A 182 22.21 4.28 -10.18
N LEU A 183 21.24 5.18 -10.04
CA LEU A 183 21.28 6.51 -10.64
C LEU A 183 22.46 7.34 -10.10
N ILE A 184 22.65 7.38 -8.78
CA ILE A 184 23.76 8.10 -8.13
C ILE A 184 25.11 7.51 -8.54
N ALA A 185 25.19 6.17 -8.67
CA ALA A 185 26.39 5.49 -9.13
C ALA A 185 26.66 5.69 -10.64
N GLY A 186 25.71 6.24 -11.41
CA GLY A 186 25.82 6.44 -12.86
C GLY A 186 25.66 5.15 -13.67
N ARG A 187 25.07 4.09 -13.10
CA ARG A 187 24.75 2.84 -13.81
C ARG A 187 23.53 2.96 -14.70
N ILE A 188 22.63 3.88 -14.37
CA ILE A 188 21.47 4.27 -15.19
C ILE A 188 21.45 5.79 -15.38
N GLY A 189 20.76 6.26 -16.42
CA GLY A 189 20.68 7.68 -16.76
C GLY A 189 19.57 8.44 -16.05
N ALA A 190 18.43 7.78 -15.84
CA ALA A 190 17.29 8.41 -15.19
C ALA A 190 16.44 7.39 -14.41
N VAL A 191 15.68 7.88 -13.43
CA VAL A 191 14.64 7.12 -12.71
C VAL A 191 13.31 7.81 -12.95
N VAL A 192 12.28 7.04 -13.31
CA VAL A 192 10.88 7.51 -13.35
C VAL A 192 10.19 7.08 -12.07
N ILE A 193 9.56 8.03 -11.39
CA ILE A 193 8.98 7.86 -10.07
C ILE A 193 7.90 8.90 -9.84
N ASP A 194 6.93 8.60 -8.99
CA ASP A 194 5.85 9.52 -8.63
C ASP A 194 6.38 10.82 -8.03
N SER A 195 5.83 11.95 -8.48
CA SER A 195 6.35 13.28 -8.14
C SER A 195 6.45 13.55 -6.63
N PRO A 196 5.46 13.19 -5.79
CA PRO A 196 5.58 13.42 -4.34
C PRO A 196 6.71 12.60 -3.71
N VAL A 197 7.02 11.42 -4.25
CA VAL A 197 8.12 10.56 -3.76
C VAL A 197 9.47 11.04 -4.27
N ALA A 198 9.53 11.55 -5.51
CA ALA A 198 10.72 12.18 -6.06
C ALA A 198 11.26 13.28 -5.13
N HIS A 199 10.39 14.09 -4.53
CA HIS A 199 10.77 15.15 -3.60
C HIS A 199 11.56 14.62 -2.38
N ALA A 200 11.22 13.46 -1.85
CA ALA A 200 11.95 12.87 -0.72
C ALA A 200 13.39 12.47 -1.11
N PHE A 201 13.62 12.01 -2.33
CA PHE A 201 14.96 11.69 -2.82
C PHE A 201 15.79 12.93 -3.14
N ILE A 202 15.16 14.00 -3.65
CA ILE A 202 15.85 15.28 -3.95
C ILE A 202 16.45 15.90 -2.70
N GLN A 203 15.80 15.76 -1.53
CA GLN A 203 16.32 16.25 -0.25
C GLN A 203 17.68 15.64 0.13
N SER A 204 18.06 14.49 -0.45
CA SER A 204 19.39 13.91 -0.25
C SER A 204 20.53 14.73 -0.88
N GLY A 205 20.22 15.67 -1.78
CA GLY A 205 21.20 16.50 -2.49
C GLY A 205 22.01 15.79 -3.58
N ASN A 206 21.68 14.52 -3.89
CA ASN A 206 22.41 13.73 -4.90
C ASN A 206 21.69 13.65 -6.25
N VAL A 207 20.38 13.85 -6.27
CA VAL A 207 19.53 13.78 -7.46
C VAL A 207 18.69 15.04 -7.59
N LYS A 208 18.25 15.32 -8.82
CA LYS A 208 17.33 16.41 -9.14
C LYS A 208 16.25 15.94 -10.10
N MET A 209 15.08 16.54 -10.01
CA MET A 209 14.01 16.39 -10.99
C MET A 209 14.35 17.26 -12.21
N VAL A 210 14.17 16.70 -13.40
CA VAL A 210 14.38 17.41 -14.68
C VAL A 210 13.13 17.47 -15.54
N LEU A 211 12.16 16.59 -15.29
CA LEU A 211 10.91 16.55 -16.02
C LEU A 211 9.78 16.11 -15.10
N ASN A 212 8.61 16.70 -15.27
CA ASN A 212 7.35 16.26 -14.70
C ASN A 212 6.46 15.78 -15.86
N ILE A 213 5.94 14.55 -15.74
CA ILE A 213 5.10 13.89 -16.74
C ILE A 213 3.68 13.88 -16.19
N THR A 214 2.78 14.61 -16.85
CA THR A 214 1.38 14.68 -16.43
C THR A 214 0.67 13.36 -16.75
N THR A 215 0.46 12.54 -15.73
CA THR A 215 -0.24 11.26 -15.84
C THR A 215 -1.62 11.27 -15.19
N ASN A 216 -1.93 12.29 -14.36
CA ASN A 216 -3.21 12.46 -13.67
C ASN A 216 -3.59 11.21 -12.87
N GLU A 217 -2.66 10.66 -12.13
CA GLU A 217 -2.88 9.49 -11.29
C GLU A 217 -3.59 9.86 -10.00
N SER A 218 -4.38 8.93 -9.47
CA SER A 218 -4.99 9.07 -8.15
C SER A 218 -4.70 7.82 -7.33
N TYR A 219 -4.33 7.98 -6.06
CA TYR A 219 -4.12 6.87 -5.15
C TYR A 219 -5.39 6.46 -4.45
N GLY A 220 -5.55 5.14 -4.24
CA GLY A 220 -6.64 4.54 -3.48
C GLY A 220 -6.15 3.35 -2.68
N PHE A 221 -6.83 3.05 -1.58
CA PHE A 221 -6.66 1.78 -0.87
C PHE A 221 -7.31 0.67 -1.67
N ALA A 222 -6.65 -0.48 -1.79
CA ALA A 222 -7.22 -1.60 -2.52
C ALA A 222 -7.66 -2.72 -1.56
N VAL A 223 -8.79 -3.34 -1.87
CA VAL A 223 -9.32 -4.51 -1.19
C VAL A 223 -9.56 -5.63 -2.20
N LYS A 224 -9.69 -6.88 -1.72
CA LYS A 224 -10.00 -8.01 -2.57
C LYS A 224 -11.28 -7.74 -3.37
N ILE A 225 -11.27 -8.04 -4.66
CA ILE A 225 -12.42 -7.86 -5.55
C ILE A 225 -13.68 -8.51 -4.96
N GLY A 226 -14.78 -7.77 -4.92
CA GLY A 226 -16.06 -8.19 -4.33
C GLY A 226 -16.15 -7.98 -2.81
N ASN A 227 -15.09 -7.52 -2.11
CA ASN A 227 -15.16 -7.17 -0.68
C ASN A 227 -15.73 -5.76 -0.48
N THR A 228 -16.94 -5.55 -0.99
CA THR A 228 -17.64 -4.26 -0.94
C THR A 228 -17.91 -3.78 0.48
N ALA A 229 -18.06 -4.71 1.44
CA ALA A 229 -18.27 -4.38 2.84
C ALA A 229 -17.06 -3.63 3.43
N LEU A 230 -15.83 -4.10 3.17
CA LEU A 230 -14.61 -3.45 3.64
C LEU A 230 -14.34 -2.16 2.86
N ALA A 231 -14.54 -2.16 1.53
CA ALA A 231 -14.41 -0.95 0.71
C ALA A 231 -15.33 0.18 1.18
N ASN A 232 -16.60 -0.13 1.48
CA ASN A 232 -17.56 0.85 1.99
C ASN A 232 -17.16 1.39 3.37
N LYS A 233 -16.63 0.54 4.24
CA LYS A 233 -16.11 0.99 5.55
C LYS A 233 -14.91 1.92 5.37
N ILE A 234 -13.97 1.56 4.51
CA ILE A 234 -12.81 2.42 4.19
C ILE A 234 -13.30 3.76 3.64
N ASN A 235 -14.23 3.77 2.69
CA ASN A 235 -14.76 4.99 2.10
C ASN A 235 -15.49 5.89 3.12
N THR A 236 -16.28 5.28 4.02
CA THR A 236 -16.95 6.02 5.10
C THR A 236 -15.93 6.66 6.05
N GLY A 237 -14.93 5.89 6.46
CA GLY A 237 -13.86 6.39 7.33
C GLY A 237 -12.98 7.44 6.63
N LEU A 238 -12.66 7.23 5.37
CA LEU A 238 -11.89 8.19 4.55
C LEU A 238 -12.62 9.54 4.47
N ALA A 239 -13.91 9.54 4.14
CA ALA A 239 -14.70 10.76 4.10
C ALA A 239 -14.75 11.47 5.45
N ALA A 240 -14.88 10.73 6.57
CA ALA A 240 -14.88 11.29 7.91
C ALA A 240 -13.52 11.90 8.28
N VAL A 241 -12.41 11.22 7.95
CA VAL A 241 -11.06 11.73 8.20
C VAL A 241 -10.78 12.98 7.36
N MET A 242 -11.10 12.97 6.07
CA MET A 242 -10.89 14.13 5.18
C MET A 242 -11.69 15.37 5.58
N ALA A 243 -12.80 15.19 6.30
CA ALA A 243 -13.60 16.30 6.84
C ALA A 243 -13.15 16.74 8.24
N SER A 244 -12.12 16.16 8.81
CA SER A 244 -11.66 16.43 10.19
C SER A 244 -10.33 17.19 10.22
N SER A 245 -9.97 17.79 11.37
CA SER A 245 -8.66 18.41 11.58
C SER A 245 -7.49 17.42 11.46
N TYR A 246 -7.76 16.14 11.65
CA TYR A 246 -6.73 15.10 11.52
C TYR A 246 -6.18 14.98 10.08
N TRP A 247 -7.00 15.29 9.08
CA TRP A 247 -6.53 15.38 7.69
C TRP A 247 -5.46 16.47 7.53
N ASP A 248 -5.73 17.66 8.06
CA ASP A 248 -4.78 18.77 8.00
C ASP A 248 -3.49 18.44 8.77
N GLU A 249 -3.60 17.75 9.90
CA GLU A 249 -2.46 17.26 10.68
C GLU A 249 -1.59 16.28 9.85
N LEU A 250 -2.22 15.35 9.11
CA LEU A 250 -1.53 14.41 8.23
C LEU A 250 -0.79 15.15 7.09
N ILE A 251 -1.49 16.07 6.42
CA ILE A 251 -0.90 16.87 5.34
C ILE A 251 0.30 17.67 5.87
N GLN A 252 0.14 18.34 7.01
CA GLN A 252 1.23 19.08 7.64
C GLN A 252 2.40 18.18 8.02
N LYS A 253 2.13 17.01 8.59
CA LYS A 253 3.16 16.06 9.05
C LYS A 253 4.00 15.50 7.90
N TYR A 254 3.39 15.23 6.76
CA TYR A 254 4.05 14.43 5.71
C TYR A 254 4.43 15.23 4.45
N PHE A 255 3.81 16.39 4.20
CA PHE A 255 4.01 17.12 2.94
C PHE A 255 4.47 18.58 3.10
N THR A 256 4.55 19.12 4.32
CA THR A 256 4.93 20.54 4.54
C THR A 256 6.31 20.75 5.20
N THR A 257 7.12 19.72 5.26
CA THR A 257 8.51 19.83 5.82
C THR A 257 9.56 19.96 4.73
#